data_8a6ca4cb6357651506c78a46d6e23be7
#
_entry.id   8a6ca4cb6357651506c78a46d6e23be7
#
_cell.length_a   1.000
_cell.length_b   1.000
_cell.length_c   1.000
_cell.angle_alpha   90.00
_cell.angle_beta   90.00
_cell.angle_gamma   90.00
#
_symmetry.space_group_name_H-M   'P 1'
#
loop_
_entity.id
_entity.type
_entity.pdbx_description
1 polymer ?
#
loop_
_entity_poly.entity_id
_entity_poly.type
_entity_poly.pdbx_seq_one_letter_code
_entity_poly.pdbx_strand_id
1 'polypeptide(L)'
;RTLFGAPAPKGQELEDHYFGTIRERIGSFMKDLNIELWKLGVTAKTQHNEVAPAQHELAPIYETANIAVDHNQLVMETMKKVAGRHGMTCLLHEKPFAGVNGSGKHNNWSLGTDNGVNLLDPGDTPNENIQFLLVLACILKAVDTHADLLRQSASDVGNDHRLGANEAPPAIISVFLGEQLEDVVKQLVETGDATHSIQGGKHLTGVSTLPDLDKDATDRNRTSPFAFTGNKFEFRMVGSADSIASPNTTLNA
;
A
#
# COMPACT_ATOMS: atom_id res chain seq x y z
N ARG A 1 -15.72 1.67 -28.12
CA ARG A 1 -15.37 0.24 -28.32
C ARG A 1 -14.28 0.16 -29.38
N THR A 2 -13.22 -0.60 -29.11
CA THR A 2 -12.23 -0.96 -30.13
C THR A 2 -12.77 -2.12 -30.98
N LEU A 3 -12.36 -2.19 -32.23
CA LEU A 3 -12.61 -3.33 -33.09
C LEU A 3 -11.88 -4.55 -32.52
N PHE A 4 -12.43 -5.74 -32.70
CA PHE A 4 -11.80 -6.99 -32.27
C PHE A 4 -10.39 -7.11 -32.89
N GLY A 5 -9.40 -7.36 -32.04
CA GLY A 5 -7.99 -7.43 -32.42
C GLY A 5 -7.27 -6.08 -32.59
N ALA A 6 -7.97 -4.95 -32.47
CA ALA A 6 -7.32 -3.63 -32.48
C ALA A 6 -6.78 -3.27 -31.08
N PRO A 7 -5.61 -2.61 -30.97
CA PRO A 7 -5.14 -2.08 -29.70
C PRO A 7 -6.08 -0.99 -29.16
N ALA A 8 -6.06 -0.78 -27.86
CA ALA A 8 -6.78 0.33 -27.25
C ALA A 8 -6.29 1.66 -27.83
N PRO A 9 -7.19 2.67 -28.02
CA PRO A 9 -6.81 3.96 -28.58
C PRO A 9 -5.89 4.79 -27.67
N LYS A 10 -5.81 4.44 -26.40
CA LYS A 10 -4.90 5.00 -25.40
C LYS A 10 -4.17 3.88 -24.70
N GLY A 11 -2.86 4.05 -24.57
CA GLY A 11 -2.00 3.28 -23.70
C GLY A 11 -1.79 3.98 -22.35
N GLN A 12 -0.72 3.61 -21.67
CA GLN A 12 -0.22 4.29 -20.48
C GLN A 12 0.80 5.33 -20.93
N GLU A 13 0.36 6.57 -21.02
CA GLU A 13 1.19 7.69 -21.48
C GLU A 13 1.59 8.54 -20.28
N LEU A 14 2.88 8.59 -19.92
CA LEU A 14 3.49 9.51 -18.96
C LEU A 14 2.75 9.68 -17.62
N GLU A 15 2.09 8.64 -17.13
CA GLU A 15 1.31 8.67 -15.89
C GLU A 15 0.12 9.64 -15.87
N ASP A 16 -0.30 10.15 -17.02
CA ASP A 16 -1.38 11.14 -17.16
C ASP A 16 -2.70 10.68 -16.53
N HIS A 17 -2.95 9.37 -16.48
CA HIS A 17 -4.17 8.82 -15.88
C HIS A 17 -4.25 9.03 -14.38
N TYR A 18 -3.13 8.95 -13.67
CA TYR A 18 -3.07 9.16 -12.22
C TYR A 18 -3.51 10.58 -11.83
N PHE A 19 -3.04 11.59 -12.56
CA PHE A 19 -3.37 13.00 -12.33
C PHE A 19 -4.65 13.45 -13.04
N GLY A 20 -5.27 12.58 -13.84
CA GLY A 20 -6.46 12.86 -14.61
C GLY A 20 -7.71 13.03 -13.75
N THR A 21 -8.70 13.72 -14.28
CA THR A 21 -10.02 13.85 -13.65
C THR A 21 -10.76 12.52 -13.66
N ILE A 22 -11.39 12.17 -12.55
CA ILE A 22 -12.32 11.02 -12.50
C ILE A 22 -13.53 11.34 -13.37
N ARG A 23 -13.78 10.52 -14.38
CA ARG A 23 -14.90 10.71 -15.32
C ARG A 23 -16.23 10.48 -14.62
N GLU A 24 -17.27 11.20 -15.03
CA GLU A 24 -18.62 11.15 -14.43
C GLU A 24 -19.15 9.72 -14.28
N ARG A 25 -18.96 8.88 -15.28
CA ARG A 25 -19.38 7.47 -15.24
C ARG A 25 -18.70 6.71 -14.10
N ILE A 26 -17.43 6.94 -13.87
CA ILE A 26 -16.67 6.32 -12.79
C ILE A 26 -17.03 6.94 -11.45
N GLY A 27 -17.19 8.26 -11.38
CA GLY A 27 -17.66 8.96 -10.18
C GLY A 27 -19.03 8.47 -9.71
N SER A 28 -19.97 8.24 -10.64
CA SER A 28 -21.27 7.66 -10.33
C SER A 28 -21.17 6.24 -9.78
N PHE A 29 -20.31 5.41 -10.38
CA PHE A 29 -20.01 4.07 -9.87
C PHE A 29 -19.42 4.13 -8.45
N MET A 30 -18.42 4.97 -8.23
CA MET A 30 -17.77 5.13 -6.93
C MET A 30 -18.74 5.58 -5.84
N LYS A 31 -19.63 6.52 -6.17
CA LYS A 31 -20.68 6.98 -5.26
C LYS A 31 -21.61 5.84 -4.83
N ASP A 32 -22.12 5.08 -5.79
CA ASP A 32 -23.03 3.98 -5.51
C ASP A 32 -22.32 2.84 -4.75
N LEU A 33 -21.07 2.58 -5.11
CA LEU A 33 -20.22 1.62 -4.39
C LEU A 33 -20.07 2.01 -2.92
N ASN A 34 -19.76 3.28 -2.62
CA ASN A 34 -19.66 3.76 -1.24
C ASN A 34 -20.95 3.56 -0.45
N ILE A 35 -22.11 3.88 -1.06
CA ILE A 35 -23.41 3.71 -0.41
C ILE A 35 -23.63 2.24 -0.04
N GLU A 36 -23.35 1.31 -0.95
CA GLU A 36 -23.50 -0.11 -0.69
C GLU A 36 -22.53 -0.61 0.38
N LEU A 37 -21.27 -0.15 0.35
CA LEU A 37 -20.26 -0.50 1.36
C LEU A 37 -20.63 0.05 2.75
N TRP A 38 -21.14 1.27 2.84
CA TRP A 38 -21.58 1.85 4.13
C TRP A 38 -22.76 1.08 4.73
N LYS A 39 -23.68 0.57 3.92
CA LYS A 39 -24.75 -0.32 4.39
C LYS A 39 -24.22 -1.62 5.00
N LEU A 40 -23.05 -2.06 4.56
CA LEU A 40 -22.36 -3.25 5.07
C LEU A 40 -21.41 -2.94 6.23
N GLY A 41 -21.33 -1.67 6.67
CA GLY A 41 -20.42 -1.25 7.74
C GLY A 41 -18.97 -1.02 7.28
N VAL A 42 -18.70 -1.09 5.97
CA VAL A 42 -17.35 -0.86 5.42
C VAL A 42 -17.18 0.62 5.08
N THR A 43 -16.30 1.30 5.80
CA THR A 43 -16.01 2.72 5.57
C THR A 43 -14.92 2.88 4.52
N ALA A 44 -15.32 2.99 3.25
CA ALA A 44 -14.43 3.36 2.16
C ALA A 44 -14.30 4.89 2.12
N LYS A 45 -13.08 5.39 2.00
CA LYS A 45 -12.80 6.83 2.09
C LYS A 45 -12.03 7.38 0.90
N THR A 46 -10.97 6.72 0.48
CA THR A 46 -10.08 7.21 -0.57
C THR A 46 -10.46 6.60 -1.91
N GLN A 47 -10.54 7.45 -2.93
CA GLN A 47 -10.84 7.07 -4.30
C GLN A 47 -10.02 7.94 -5.24
N HIS A 48 -9.21 7.33 -6.10
CA HIS A 48 -8.44 8.04 -7.11
C HIS A 48 -8.17 7.17 -8.34
N ASN A 49 -7.68 7.80 -9.39
CA ASN A 49 -7.19 7.10 -10.56
C ASN A 49 -5.81 6.51 -10.28
N GLU A 50 -5.52 5.39 -10.92
CA GLU A 50 -4.20 4.80 -11.01
C GLU A 50 -3.53 5.14 -12.33
N VAL A 51 -2.25 4.74 -12.47
CA VAL A 51 -1.44 5.03 -13.65
C VAL A 51 -2.00 4.36 -14.91
N ALA A 52 -2.48 3.14 -14.80
CA ALA A 52 -3.05 2.43 -15.95
C ALA A 52 -4.45 3.00 -16.33
N PRO A 53 -4.79 3.01 -17.63
CA PRO A 53 -6.10 3.45 -18.08
C PRO A 53 -7.22 2.59 -17.50
N ALA A 54 -8.28 3.25 -17.00
CA ALA A 54 -9.43 2.63 -16.36
C ALA A 54 -9.11 1.79 -15.12
N GLN A 55 -8.03 2.11 -14.45
CA GLN A 55 -7.64 1.57 -13.14
C GLN A 55 -7.91 2.61 -12.06
N HIS A 56 -8.55 2.18 -10.98
CA HIS A 56 -8.96 3.04 -9.87
C HIS A 56 -8.69 2.35 -8.55
N GLU A 57 -8.37 3.13 -7.53
CA GLU A 57 -8.15 2.64 -6.18
C GLU A 57 -9.29 3.05 -5.25
N LEU A 58 -9.59 2.16 -4.32
CA LEU A 58 -10.43 2.40 -3.17
C LEU A 58 -9.71 1.92 -1.92
N ALA A 59 -9.60 2.79 -0.92
CA ALA A 59 -9.00 2.46 0.36
C ALA A 59 -10.03 2.61 1.49
N PRO A 60 -10.35 1.53 2.23
CA PRO A 60 -11.18 1.60 3.44
C PRO A 60 -10.36 2.16 4.61
N ILE A 61 -11.06 2.63 5.65
CA ILE A 61 -10.45 2.92 6.94
C ILE A 61 -9.97 1.60 7.57
N TYR A 62 -8.82 1.64 8.25
CA TYR A 62 -8.23 0.48 8.90
C TYR A 62 -9.12 -0.08 10.01
N GLU A 63 -9.02 -1.37 10.21
CA GLU A 63 -9.70 -2.14 11.24
C GLU A 63 -8.74 -3.21 11.82
N THR A 64 -9.19 -3.91 12.85
CA THR A 64 -8.48 -5.11 13.31
C THR A 64 -8.36 -6.14 12.19
N ALA A 65 -7.27 -6.92 12.17
CA ALA A 65 -6.91 -7.75 11.03
C ALA A 65 -8.04 -8.70 10.56
N ASN A 66 -8.78 -9.32 11.49
CA ASN A 66 -9.90 -10.20 11.15
C ASN A 66 -11.04 -9.45 10.46
N ILE A 67 -11.44 -8.27 10.99
CA ILE A 67 -12.48 -7.44 10.38
C ILE A 67 -12.01 -6.89 9.02
N ALA A 68 -10.77 -6.44 8.93
CA ALA A 68 -10.20 -5.95 7.68
C ALA A 68 -10.21 -7.02 6.57
N VAL A 69 -9.95 -8.28 6.92
CA VAL A 69 -10.04 -9.42 5.99
C VAL A 69 -11.47 -9.60 5.48
N ASP A 70 -12.45 -9.60 6.37
CA ASP A 70 -13.87 -9.73 6.00
C ASP A 70 -14.32 -8.53 5.16
N HIS A 71 -13.96 -7.32 5.55
CA HIS A 71 -14.23 -6.10 4.76
C HIS A 71 -13.61 -6.17 3.37
N ASN A 72 -12.40 -6.69 3.22
CA ASN A 72 -11.78 -6.86 1.92
C ASN A 72 -12.60 -7.78 1.00
N GLN A 73 -13.12 -8.90 1.52
CA GLN A 73 -14.00 -9.79 0.75
C GLN A 73 -15.29 -9.10 0.35
N LEU A 74 -15.94 -8.39 1.27
CA LEU A 74 -17.16 -7.64 0.99
C LEU A 74 -16.93 -6.54 -0.06
N VAL A 75 -15.81 -5.83 0.02
CA VAL A 75 -15.42 -4.82 -0.98
C VAL A 75 -15.29 -5.44 -2.36
N MET A 76 -14.53 -6.54 -2.48
CA MET A 76 -14.30 -7.23 -3.77
C MET A 76 -15.58 -7.73 -4.40
N GLU A 77 -16.49 -8.30 -3.62
CA GLU A 77 -17.79 -8.77 -4.09
C GLU A 77 -18.70 -7.61 -4.49
N THR A 78 -18.78 -6.58 -3.65
CA THR A 78 -19.63 -5.40 -3.87
C THR A 78 -19.19 -4.62 -5.11
N MET A 79 -17.88 -4.45 -5.32
CA MET A 79 -17.33 -3.85 -6.54
C MET A 79 -17.85 -4.52 -7.81
N LYS A 80 -17.81 -5.85 -7.86
CA LYS A 80 -18.30 -6.61 -9.02
C LYS A 80 -19.80 -6.40 -9.26
N LYS A 81 -20.60 -6.44 -8.19
CA LYS A 81 -22.05 -6.25 -8.26
C LYS A 81 -22.43 -4.86 -8.73
N VAL A 82 -21.81 -3.83 -8.15
CA VAL A 82 -22.11 -2.44 -8.49
C VAL A 82 -21.62 -2.10 -9.89
N ALA A 83 -20.43 -2.57 -10.30
CA ALA A 83 -19.93 -2.39 -11.66
C ALA A 83 -20.91 -2.94 -12.70
N GLY A 84 -21.48 -4.12 -12.46
CA GLY A 84 -22.51 -4.70 -13.34
C GLY A 84 -23.74 -3.81 -13.49
N ARG A 85 -24.21 -3.17 -12.41
CA ARG A 85 -25.34 -2.22 -12.45
C ARG A 85 -25.04 -0.98 -13.33
N HIS A 86 -23.77 -0.57 -13.38
CA HIS A 86 -23.30 0.55 -14.20
C HIS A 86 -22.88 0.14 -15.63
N GLY A 87 -23.17 -1.10 -16.06
CA GLY A 87 -22.76 -1.62 -17.36
C GLY A 87 -21.25 -1.69 -17.55
N MET A 88 -20.53 -1.95 -16.46
CA MET A 88 -19.08 -2.12 -16.40
C MET A 88 -18.72 -3.52 -15.92
N THR A 89 -17.50 -3.95 -16.19
CA THR A 89 -16.90 -5.15 -15.62
C THR A 89 -15.79 -4.73 -14.66
N CYS A 90 -15.87 -5.17 -13.41
CA CYS A 90 -14.80 -5.02 -12.45
C CYS A 90 -13.81 -6.17 -12.62
N LEU A 91 -12.58 -5.85 -13.03
CA LEU A 91 -11.49 -6.80 -13.19
C LEU A 91 -10.61 -6.75 -11.93
N LEU A 92 -10.81 -7.69 -11.03
CA LEU A 92 -9.86 -7.95 -9.93
C LEU A 92 -8.85 -8.97 -10.45
N HIS A 93 -7.92 -8.48 -11.25
CA HIS A 93 -6.90 -9.28 -11.89
C HIS A 93 -5.58 -8.50 -11.88
N GLU A 94 -4.50 -9.16 -11.53
CA GLU A 94 -3.20 -8.55 -11.25
C GLU A 94 -2.58 -7.92 -12.50
N LYS A 95 -2.78 -8.53 -13.67
CA LYS A 95 -2.24 -8.05 -14.94
C LYS A 95 -3.26 -8.28 -16.06
N PRO A 96 -4.38 -7.53 -16.10
CA PRO A 96 -5.45 -7.77 -17.05
C PRO A 96 -5.06 -7.44 -18.51
N PHE A 97 -4.08 -6.57 -18.71
CA PHE A 97 -3.64 -6.13 -20.04
C PHE A 97 -2.13 -6.11 -20.16
N ALA A 98 -1.61 -6.59 -21.28
CA ALA A 98 -0.19 -6.51 -21.58
C ALA A 98 0.24 -5.06 -21.87
N GLY A 99 1.46 -4.69 -21.49
CA GLY A 99 2.06 -3.40 -21.81
C GLY A 99 1.60 -2.22 -20.94
N VAL A 100 0.72 -2.43 -19.95
CA VAL A 100 0.30 -1.43 -18.98
C VAL A 100 0.51 -1.92 -17.56
N ASN A 101 0.44 -1.03 -16.56
CA ASN A 101 0.56 -1.38 -15.16
C ASN A 101 -0.47 -2.44 -14.76
N GLY A 102 -0.05 -3.32 -13.86
CA GLY A 102 -0.93 -4.22 -13.16
C GLY A 102 -1.53 -3.59 -11.91
N SER A 103 -2.31 -4.35 -11.18
CA SER A 103 -2.89 -3.92 -9.91
C SER A 103 -2.57 -4.90 -8.79
N GLY A 104 -2.46 -4.39 -7.58
CA GLY A 104 -2.26 -5.14 -6.36
C GLY A 104 -2.90 -4.42 -5.19
N LYS A 105 -2.69 -4.95 -4.00
CA LYS A 105 -3.12 -4.32 -2.75
C LYS A 105 -1.90 -3.92 -1.93
N HIS A 106 -1.93 -2.73 -1.36
CA HIS A 106 -1.04 -2.35 -0.27
C HIS A 106 -1.71 -2.74 1.04
N ASN A 107 -1.23 -3.80 1.65
CA ASN A 107 -1.73 -4.26 2.94
C ASN A 107 -1.00 -3.52 4.05
N ASN A 108 -1.62 -2.47 4.58
CA ASN A 108 -1.10 -1.73 5.73
C ASN A 108 -1.25 -2.58 6.98
N TRP A 109 -0.17 -2.71 7.75
CA TRP A 109 -0.11 -3.55 8.92
C TRP A 109 0.65 -2.86 10.05
N SER A 110 0.08 -2.88 11.26
CA SER A 110 0.72 -2.40 12.48
C SER A 110 0.34 -3.28 13.67
N LEU A 111 1.06 -3.12 14.77
CA LEU A 111 0.80 -3.79 16.04
C LEU A 111 0.26 -2.77 17.05
N GLY A 112 -0.90 -3.07 17.61
CA GLY A 112 -1.51 -2.24 18.63
C GLY A 112 -1.78 -3.04 19.90
N THR A 113 -1.77 -2.33 21.02
CA THR A 113 -2.20 -2.88 22.31
C THR A 113 -3.72 -2.70 22.46
N ASP A 114 -4.31 -3.39 23.43
CA ASP A 114 -5.74 -3.32 23.76
C ASP A 114 -6.20 -1.92 24.23
N ASN A 115 -5.28 -1.12 24.77
CA ASN A 115 -5.52 0.27 25.15
C ASN A 115 -5.22 1.29 24.04
N GLY A 116 -4.99 0.82 22.79
CA GLY A 116 -4.87 1.66 21.62
C GLY A 116 -3.48 2.24 21.33
N VAL A 117 -2.43 1.81 22.05
CA VAL A 117 -1.05 2.23 21.76
C VAL A 117 -0.55 1.50 20.52
N ASN A 118 -0.08 2.24 19.51
CA ASN A 118 0.59 1.68 18.35
C ASN A 118 2.07 1.43 18.66
N LEU A 119 2.49 0.17 18.64
CA LEU A 119 3.86 -0.24 18.93
C LEU A 119 4.85 0.11 17.81
N LEU A 120 4.35 0.47 16.63
CA LEU A 120 5.12 0.94 15.48
C LEU A 120 5.12 2.46 15.35
N ASP A 121 4.68 3.19 16.36
CA ASP A 121 4.82 4.64 16.40
C ASP A 121 6.21 5.00 16.93
N PRO A 122 7.10 5.58 16.07
CA PRO A 122 8.44 5.96 16.49
C PRO A 122 8.46 7.16 17.44
N GLY A 123 7.38 7.97 17.46
CA GLY A 123 7.37 9.25 18.15
C GLY A 123 8.30 10.29 17.54
N ASP A 124 8.51 11.39 18.26
CA ASP A 124 9.33 12.51 17.80
C ASP A 124 10.85 12.22 17.87
N THR A 125 11.26 11.30 18.76
CA THR A 125 12.65 10.90 18.97
C THR A 125 12.82 9.37 18.83
N PRO A 126 12.81 8.84 17.58
CA PRO A 126 12.87 7.39 17.34
C PRO A 126 14.06 6.69 17.98
N ASN A 127 15.21 7.38 18.05
CA ASN A 127 16.44 6.87 18.66
C ASN A 127 16.34 6.66 20.18
N GLU A 128 15.44 7.34 20.87
CA GLU A 128 15.21 7.22 22.32
C GLU A 128 14.04 6.27 22.64
N ASN A 129 13.23 5.92 21.67
CA ASN A 129 12.07 5.05 21.85
C ASN A 129 12.46 3.57 21.85
N ILE A 130 12.95 3.08 22.98
CA ILE A 130 13.45 1.71 23.12
C ILE A 130 12.36 0.67 22.80
N GLN A 131 11.11 0.92 23.17
CA GLN A 131 9.99 0.00 22.87
C GLN A 131 9.80 -0.14 21.37
N PHE A 132 9.75 0.98 20.67
CA PHE A 132 9.64 0.98 19.21
C PHE A 132 10.82 0.27 18.56
N LEU A 133 12.06 0.61 18.95
CA LEU A 133 13.26 -0.01 18.39
C LEU A 133 13.33 -1.52 18.63
N LEU A 134 12.91 -1.99 19.81
CA LEU A 134 12.83 -3.42 20.10
C LEU A 134 11.82 -4.12 19.21
N VAL A 135 10.61 -3.56 19.07
CA VAL A 135 9.56 -4.13 18.21
C VAL A 135 10.01 -4.14 16.75
N LEU A 136 10.61 -3.03 16.28
CA LEU A 136 11.18 -2.92 14.95
C LEU A 136 12.23 -4.00 14.69
N ALA A 137 13.19 -4.19 15.61
CA ALA A 137 14.23 -5.19 15.47
C ALA A 137 13.65 -6.62 15.43
N CYS A 138 12.62 -6.91 16.23
CA CYS A 138 11.92 -8.20 16.21
C CYS A 138 11.25 -8.45 14.85
N ILE A 139 10.57 -7.43 14.30
CA ILE A 139 9.92 -7.54 12.99
C ILE A 139 10.97 -7.76 11.88
N LEU A 140 12.05 -6.98 11.87
CA LEU A 140 13.12 -7.16 10.89
C LEU A 140 13.69 -8.57 10.91
N LYS A 141 13.97 -9.09 12.11
CA LYS A 141 14.48 -10.45 12.29
C LYS A 141 13.47 -11.52 11.86
N ALA A 142 12.19 -11.34 12.21
CA ALA A 142 11.12 -12.27 11.81
C ALA A 142 10.94 -12.30 10.29
N VAL A 143 10.91 -11.15 9.65
CA VAL A 143 10.77 -11.04 8.19
C VAL A 143 11.99 -11.64 7.47
N ASP A 144 13.20 -11.42 7.96
CA ASP A 144 14.42 -12.04 7.41
C ASP A 144 14.38 -13.57 7.56
N THR A 145 14.00 -14.06 8.74
CA THR A 145 13.99 -15.50 9.04
C THR A 145 12.89 -16.24 8.26
N HIS A 146 11.73 -15.62 8.06
CA HIS A 146 10.54 -16.22 7.46
C HIS A 146 10.10 -15.55 6.16
N ALA A 147 11.06 -14.97 5.43
CA ALA A 147 10.81 -14.29 4.16
C ALA A 147 10.13 -15.19 3.12
N ASP A 148 10.44 -16.48 3.12
CA ASP A 148 9.84 -17.50 2.25
C ASP A 148 8.34 -17.67 2.52
N LEU A 149 7.92 -17.73 3.79
CA LEU A 149 6.51 -17.83 4.17
C LEU A 149 5.75 -16.56 3.80
N LEU A 150 6.34 -15.39 4.04
CA LEU A 150 5.75 -14.12 3.66
C LEU A 150 5.62 -14.01 2.14
N ARG A 151 6.64 -14.44 1.38
CA ARG A 151 6.59 -14.49 -0.09
C ARG A 151 5.52 -15.47 -0.57
N GLN A 152 5.42 -16.64 0.04
CA GLN A 152 4.41 -17.65 -0.29
C GLN A 152 2.99 -17.11 -0.08
N SER A 153 2.77 -16.30 0.95
CA SER A 153 1.45 -15.74 1.27
C SER A 153 0.86 -14.85 0.16
N ALA A 154 1.70 -14.40 -0.77
CA ALA A 154 1.32 -13.60 -1.93
C ALA A 154 1.61 -14.31 -3.28
N SER A 155 1.84 -15.62 -3.25
CA SER A 155 2.16 -16.41 -4.45
C SER A 155 0.88 -16.85 -5.15
N ASP A 156 0.66 -16.30 -6.33
CA ASP A 156 -0.37 -16.68 -7.28
C ASP A 156 0.15 -16.46 -8.70
N VAL A 157 -0.32 -17.25 -9.67
CA VAL A 157 0.15 -17.16 -11.06
C VAL A 157 -0.05 -15.77 -11.65
N GLY A 158 -1.21 -15.16 -11.43
CA GLY A 158 -1.50 -13.81 -11.89
C GLY A 158 -0.61 -12.76 -11.22
N ASN A 159 -0.40 -12.90 -9.93
CA ASN A 159 0.42 -12.00 -9.15
C ASN A 159 1.92 -12.13 -9.46
N ASP A 160 2.42 -13.34 -9.65
CA ASP A 160 3.81 -13.57 -10.08
C ASP A 160 4.09 -12.96 -11.45
N HIS A 161 3.09 -12.90 -12.33
CA HIS A 161 3.19 -12.20 -13.60
C HIS A 161 3.24 -10.67 -13.46
N ARG A 162 2.66 -10.12 -12.40
CA ARG A 162 2.69 -8.68 -12.07
C ARG A 162 3.99 -8.27 -11.38
N LEU A 163 4.47 -9.07 -10.43
CA LEU A 163 5.64 -8.73 -9.61
C LEU A 163 6.89 -8.49 -10.46
N GLY A 164 7.64 -7.44 -10.12
CA GLY A 164 8.83 -7.03 -10.84
C GLY A 164 8.57 -6.27 -12.15
N ALA A 165 7.31 -6.04 -12.52
CA ALA A 165 6.93 -5.28 -13.70
C ALA A 165 6.34 -3.92 -13.32
N ASN A 166 6.76 -2.87 -14.03
CA ASN A 166 6.28 -1.49 -13.85
C ASN A 166 6.35 -1.05 -12.37
N GLU A 167 5.26 -0.53 -11.78
CA GLU A 167 5.20 -0.06 -10.40
C GLU A 167 5.08 -1.18 -9.34
N ALA A 168 5.04 -2.44 -9.74
CA ALA A 168 4.96 -3.55 -8.80
C ALA A 168 6.32 -3.79 -8.10
N PRO A 169 6.32 -4.19 -6.81
CA PRO A 169 7.55 -4.55 -6.12
C PRO A 169 8.19 -5.79 -6.74
N PRO A 170 9.50 -6.00 -6.56
CA PRO A 170 10.16 -7.23 -6.99
C PRO A 170 9.59 -8.46 -6.27
N ALA A 171 9.77 -9.64 -6.86
CA ALA A 171 9.29 -10.91 -6.32
C ALA A 171 10.14 -11.45 -5.15
N ILE A 172 10.98 -10.62 -4.58
CA ILE A 172 11.89 -10.89 -3.46
C ILE A 172 11.45 -10.07 -2.24
N ILE A 173 11.41 -10.65 -1.06
CA ILE A 173 11.17 -9.91 0.18
C ILE A 173 12.39 -9.07 0.50
N SER A 174 12.17 -7.77 0.68
CA SER A 174 13.14 -6.81 1.24
C SER A 174 12.38 -5.80 2.10
N VAL A 175 13.07 -5.20 3.06
CA VAL A 175 12.49 -4.21 3.97
C VAL A 175 13.07 -2.83 3.65
N PHE A 176 12.21 -1.83 3.64
CA PHE A 176 12.59 -0.43 3.52
C PHE A 176 12.15 0.32 4.77
N LEU A 177 13.05 1.07 5.38
CA LEU A 177 12.79 1.82 6.62
C LEU A 177 12.74 3.33 6.42
N GLY A 178 13.34 3.83 5.34
CA GLY A 178 13.59 5.25 5.13
C GLY A 178 14.88 5.75 5.81
N GLU A 179 15.39 6.89 5.32
CA GLU A 179 16.71 7.42 5.73
C GLU A 179 16.84 7.60 7.25
N GLN A 180 15.78 8.09 7.91
CA GLN A 180 15.81 8.34 9.35
C GLN A 180 16.02 7.08 10.18
N LEU A 181 15.21 6.04 9.94
CA LEU A 181 15.30 4.80 10.70
C LEU A 181 16.50 3.96 10.28
N GLU A 182 16.91 4.02 9.02
CA GLU A 182 18.14 3.37 8.55
C GLU A 182 19.36 3.93 9.27
N ASP A 183 19.43 5.26 9.46
CA ASP A 183 20.49 5.90 10.22
C ASP A 183 20.49 5.45 11.69
N VAL A 184 19.34 5.43 12.35
CA VAL A 184 19.21 4.97 13.74
C VAL A 184 19.65 3.50 13.88
N VAL A 185 19.18 2.63 12.98
CA VAL A 185 19.57 1.19 12.99
C VAL A 185 21.08 1.04 12.74
N LYS A 186 21.66 1.82 11.83
CA LYS A 186 23.09 1.80 11.55
C LYS A 186 23.91 2.21 12.78
N GLN A 187 23.53 3.28 13.48
CA GLN A 187 24.18 3.69 14.74
C GLN A 187 24.15 2.55 15.76
N LEU A 188 22.99 1.91 15.97
CA LEU A 188 22.86 0.78 16.89
C LEU A 188 23.76 -0.40 16.53
N VAL A 189 23.88 -0.72 15.25
CA VAL A 189 24.74 -1.82 14.77
C VAL A 189 26.23 -1.50 14.93
N GLU A 190 26.64 -0.28 14.62
CA GLU A 190 28.07 0.12 14.60
C GLU A 190 28.60 0.45 16.01
N THR A 191 27.80 1.07 16.86
CA THR A 191 28.25 1.61 18.15
C THR A 191 27.56 1.00 19.37
N GLY A 192 26.45 0.30 19.17
CA GLY A 192 25.60 -0.21 20.24
C GLY A 192 24.67 0.84 20.85
N ASP A 193 24.68 2.07 20.35
CA ASP A 193 23.83 3.17 20.82
C ASP A 193 23.39 4.07 19.67
N ALA A 194 22.23 4.70 19.78
CA ALA A 194 21.70 5.65 18.81
C ALA A 194 21.57 7.03 19.46
N THR A 195 22.53 7.89 19.23
CA THR A 195 22.67 9.20 19.92
C THR A 195 21.82 10.31 19.32
N HIS A 196 21.34 10.12 18.07
CA HIS A 196 20.53 11.11 17.37
C HIS A 196 19.65 10.44 16.31
N SER A 197 18.64 11.17 15.86
CA SER A 197 17.90 10.82 14.64
C SER A 197 17.91 12.00 13.67
N ILE A 198 17.97 11.71 12.39
CA ILE A 198 17.86 12.72 11.34
C ILE A 198 16.45 13.31 11.42
N GLN A 199 16.32 14.58 11.80
CA GLN A 199 15.04 15.26 11.70
C GLN A 199 14.76 15.60 10.24
N GLY A 200 13.53 15.37 9.80
CA GLY A 200 13.07 15.80 8.48
C GLY A 200 13.36 17.30 8.31
N GLY A 201 14.24 17.64 7.40
CA GLY A 201 14.57 19.05 7.11
C GLY A 201 13.37 19.74 6.47
N LYS A 202 13.28 21.06 6.64
CA LYS A 202 12.34 21.86 5.86
C LYS A 202 12.86 22.04 4.44
N HIS A 203 12.03 21.78 3.44
CA HIS A 203 12.29 22.27 2.09
C HIS A 203 12.12 23.79 2.10
N LEU A 204 13.24 24.49 2.12
CA LEU A 204 13.25 25.93 1.85
C LEU A 204 12.87 26.11 0.38
N THR A 205 11.65 26.57 0.12
CA THR A 205 11.18 26.82 -1.25
C THR A 205 11.92 27.98 -1.93
N GLY A 206 12.73 28.73 -1.18
CA GLY A 206 13.46 29.90 -1.68
C GLY A 206 12.55 31.06 -2.13
N VAL A 207 11.26 30.92 -1.94
CA VAL A 207 10.24 31.92 -2.31
C VAL A 207 9.51 32.37 -1.05
N SER A 208 9.66 33.62 -0.69
CA SER A 208 9.13 34.20 0.56
C SER A 208 7.59 34.17 0.70
N THR A 209 6.88 33.83 -0.37
CA THR A 209 5.41 33.76 -0.41
C THR A 209 4.86 32.34 -0.27
N LEU A 210 5.72 31.32 -0.32
CA LEU A 210 5.31 29.94 -0.12
C LEU A 210 5.71 29.47 1.29
N PRO A 211 4.84 28.75 2.01
CA PRO A 211 5.21 28.18 3.29
C PRO A 211 6.36 27.16 3.10
N ASP A 212 7.22 27.06 4.11
CA ASP A 212 8.20 25.98 4.20
C ASP A 212 7.43 24.67 4.29
N LEU A 213 7.79 23.71 3.43
CA LEU A 213 7.23 22.36 3.46
C LEU A 213 8.16 21.48 4.29
N ASP A 214 7.59 20.77 5.25
CA ASP A 214 8.34 19.73 5.95
C ASP A 214 8.79 18.67 4.94
N LYS A 215 10.09 18.36 4.94
CA LYS A 215 10.61 17.26 4.14
C LYS A 215 10.05 15.97 4.74
N ASP A 216 9.25 15.25 3.97
CA ASP A 216 8.78 13.92 4.36
C ASP A 216 10.00 13.00 4.48
N ALA A 217 10.36 12.65 5.72
CA ALA A 217 11.45 11.73 6.02
C ALA A 217 11.07 10.27 5.71
N THR A 218 9.79 10.03 5.42
CA THR A 218 9.28 8.73 4.97
C THR A 218 9.28 8.71 3.44
N ASP A 219 10.42 8.40 2.84
CA ASP A 219 10.47 8.18 1.39
C ASP A 219 9.56 6.99 1.04
N ARG A 220 8.48 7.28 0.31
CA ARG A 220 7.60 6.24 -0.23
C ARG A 220 8.28 5.56 -1.41
N ASN A 221 9.34 4.81 -1.13
CA ASN A 221 9.92 3.94 -2.14
C ASN A 221 8.90 2.87 -2.55
N ARG A 222 8.26 3.09 -3.70
CA ARG A 222 7.21 2.21 -4.25
C ARG A 222 7.74 0.84 -4.69
N THR A 223 9.04 0.65 -4.68
CA THR A 223 9.69 -0.58 -5.16
C THR A 223 9.92 -1.60 -4.07
N SER A 224 9.91 -1.22 -2.78
CA SER A 224 10.09 -2.19 -1.70
C SER A 224 8.81 -2.98 -1.43
N PRO A 225 8.86 -4.31 -1.32
CA PRO A 225 7.70 -5.14 -1.02
C PRO A 225 7.20 -5.00 0.41
N PHE A 226 8.06 -4.60 1.36
CA PHE A 226 7.70 -4.40 2.76
C PHE A 226 8.36 -3.11 3.27
N ALA A 227 7.57 -2.03 3.31
CA ALA A 227 8.07 -0.68 3.57
C ALA A 227 7.45 -0.09 4.83
N PHE A 228 8.28 0.52 5.68
CA PHE A 228 7.84 1.30 6.82
C PHE A 228 7.34 2.68 6.36
N THR A 229 6.13 3.05 6.76
CA THR A 229 5.48 4.29 6.31
C THR A 229 4.95 5.08 7.52
N GLY A 230 5.87 5.66 8.27
CA GLY A 230 5.59 6.54 9.40
C GLY A 230 5.27 5.81 10.71
N ASN A 231 4.24 4.98 10.75
CA ASN A 231 3.82 4.25 11.96
C ASN A 231 3.24 2.86 11.68
N LYS A 232 3.57 2.29 10.53
CA LYS A 232 3.10 0.98 10.06
C LYS A 232 3.99 0.46 8.97
N PHE A 233 3.89 -0.81 8.65
CA PHE A 233 4.43 -1.39 7.43
C PHE A 233 3.36 -1.51 6.35
N GLU A 234 3.76 -1.35 5.11
CA GLU A 234 2.96 -1.70 3.93
C GLU A 234 3.54 -2.96 3.29
N PHE A 235 2.75 -4.02 3.25
CA PHE A 235 3.08 -5.20 2.45
C PHE A 235 2.42 -5.06 1.08
N ARG A 236 3.25 -4.84 0.05
CA ARG A 236 2.84 -4.41 -1.29
C ARG A 236 2.73 -5.54 -2.32
N MET A 237 2.96 -6.77 -1.90
CA MET A 237 2.99 -7.92 -2.81
C MET A 237 1.63 -8.57 -3.03
N VAL A 238 0.59 -8.22 -2.29
CA VAL A 238 -0.71 -8.90 -2.36
C VAL A 238 -1.37 -8.64 -3.72
N GLY A 239 -1.85 -9.71 -4.37
CA GLY A 239 -2.56 -9.61 -5.64
C GLY A 239 -3.93 -8.93 -5.52
N SER A 240 -4.40 -8.29 -6.59
CA SER A 240 -5.71 -7.63 -6.60
C SER A 240 -6.88 -8.62 -6.48
N ALA A 241 -6.71 -9.85 -6.96
CA ALA A 241 -7.70 -10.93 -6.85
C ALA A 241 -7.67 -11.65 -5.51
N ASP A 242 -6.55 -11.55 -4.78
CA ASP A 242 -6.28 -12.34 -3.57
C ASP A 242 -6.99 -11.80 -2.34
N SER A 243 -7.24 -12.70 -1.39
CA SER A 243 -7.60 -12.31 -0.02
C SER A 243 -6.37 -11.82 0.74
N ILE A 244 -6.54 -10.81 1.59
CA ILE A 244 -5.50 -10.38 2.53
C ILE A 244 -5.38 -11.30 3.75
N ALA A 245 -6.14 -12.40 3.83
CA ALA A 245 -6.11 -13.33 4.97
C ALA A 245 -4.74 -14.01 5.11
N SER A 246 -4.20 -14.58 4.02
CA SER A 246 -2.93 -15.29 4.03
C SER A 246 -1.76 -14.41 4.48
N PRO A 247 -1.53 -13.21 3.87
CA PRO A 247 -0.47 -12.33 4.33
C PRO A 247 -0.65 -11.84 5.78
N ASN A 248 -1.88 -11.52 6.21
CA ASN A 248 -2.11 -11.11 7.60
C ASN A 248 -1.87 -12.25 8.60
N THR A 249 -2.23 -13.47 8.25
CA THR A 249 -1.92 -14.65 9.08
C THR A 249 -0.41 -14.83 9.24
N THR A 250 0.33 -14.73 8.14
CA THR A 250 1.80 -14.87 8.17
C THR A 250 2.47 -13.73 8.93
N LEU A 251 2.01 -12.48 8.74
CA LEU A 251 2.56 -11.32 9.46
C LEU A 251 2.28 -11.38 10.97
N ASN A 252 1.15 -11.96 11.37
CA ASN A 252 0.77 -12.06 12.79
C ASN A 252 1.39 -13.26 13.50
N ALA A 253 1.88 -14.26 12.77
CA ALA A 253 2.50 -15.47 13.34
C ALA A 253 3.95 -15.26 13.75
#